data_f085b81105d12d5d28ed1016d5e3203d
#
_entry.id   f085b81105d12d5d28ed1016d5e3203d
#
_cell.length_a   1.000
_cell.length_b   1.000
_cell.length_c   1.000
_cell.angle_alpha   90.00
_cell.angle_beta   90.00
_cell.angle_gamma   90.00
#
_symmetry.space_group_name_H-M   'P 1'
#
loop_
_entity.id
_entity.type
_entity.pdbx_description
1 polymer ?
#
loop_
_entity_poly.entity_id
_entity_poly.type
_entity_poly.pdbx_seq_one_letter_code
_entity_poly.pdbx_strand_id
1 'polypeptide(L)'
;MFDGKSILITGGTGSFGHKYTETLLARYKPKRLIIYSRDELKQFEMQQKFHAPCMRYFIGDVRDKERMHRAMQGVDFVIHAAAMKQVPAAEYNPTECIRTNIDGAENVINAAIDNNVEKVIALSTDKAANPVNLYGATKLASDKLFVAANNIVGAGASRFSVVRYGNVVGSRGSVEIG
;
A
#
# COMPACT_ATOMS: atom_id res chain seq x y z
N MET A 1 9.00 -17.25 -5.55
CA MET A 1 7.76 -16.49 -5.73
C MET A 1 8.05 -15.09 -6.29
N PHE A 2 8.97 -14.32 -5.71
CA PHE A 2 9.26 -12.93 -6.14
C PHE A 2 10.47 -12.78 -7.06
N ASP A 3 11.20 -13.86 -7.34
CA ASP A 3 12.35 -13.80 -8.24
C ASP A 3 11.91 -13.43 -9.67
N GLY A 4 12.60 -12.47 -10.27
CA GLY A 4 12.29 -11.96 -11.59
C GLY A 4 11.02 -11.13 -11.70
N LYS A 5 10.26 -10.91 -10.60
CA LYS A 5 9.01 -10.18 -10.55
C LYS A 5 9.19 -8.69 -10.24
N SER A 6 8.28 -7.88 -10.70
CA SER A 6 8.19 -6.45 -10.41
C SER A 6 7.14 -6.20 -9.33
N ILE A 7 7.55 -5.60 -8.22
CA ILE A 7 6.70 -5.38 -7.04
C ILE A 7 6.60 -3.88 -6.76
N LEU A 8 5.40 -3.38 -6.49
CA LEU A 8 5.17 -2.00 -6.09
C LEU A 8 4.59 -1.97 -4.68
N ILE A 9 5.14 -1.10 -3.83
CA ILE A 9 4.68 -0.89 -2.45
C ILE A 9 4.21 0.56 -2.32
N THR A 10 2.91 0.79 -2.18
CA THR A 10 2.39 2.11 -1.84
C THR A 10 2.60 2.39 -0.36
N GLY A 11 2.90 3.63 0.00
CA GLY A 11 3.28 3.95 1.38
C GLY A 11 4.60 3.28 1.81
N GLY A 12 5.44 2.91 0.85
CA GLY A 12 6.63 2.09 1.05
C GLY A 12 7.72 2.70 1.93
N THR A 13 7.66 4.01 2.20
CA THR A 13 8.60 4.69 3.14
C THR A 13 8.17 4.60 4.61
N GLY A 14 7.08 3.90 4.90
CA GLY A 14 6.64 3.61 6.28
C GLY A 14 7.41 2.46 6.92
N SER A 15 7.16 2.21 8.22
CA SER A 15 7.82 1.13 8.99
C SER A 15 7.63 -0.24 8.34
N PHE A 16 6.42 -0.55 7.87
CA PHE A 16 6.15 -1.79 7.13
C PHE A 16 6.98 -1.86 5.84
N GLY A 17 6.98 -0.80 5.02
CA GLY A 17 7.69 -0.79 3.74
C GLY A 17 9.20 -0.98 3.91
N HIS A 18 9.81 -0.39 4.91
CA HIS A 18 11.22 -0.62 5.26
C HIS A 18 11.48 -2.10 5.59
N LYS A 19 10.68 -2.69 6.49
CA LYS A 19 10.88 -4.08 6.90
C LYS A 19 10.59 -5.06 5.78
N TYR A 20 9.55 -4.79 4.99
CA TYR A 20 9.21 -5.62 3.84
C TYR A 20 10.31 -5.58 2.77
N THR A 21 10.83 -4.38 2.44
CA THR A 21 11.96 -4.20 1.50
C THR A 21 13.20 -4.96 1.96
N GLU A 22 13.59 -4.81 3.22
CA GLU A 22 14.72 -5.54 3.82
C GLU A 22 14.56 -7.06 3.67
N THR A 23 13.38 -7.56 4.05
CA THR A 23 13.08 -9.01 4.01
C THR A 23 13.04 -9.53 2.58
N LEU A 24 12.47 -8.77 1.66
CA LEU A 24 12.34 -9.17 0.26
C LEU A 24 13.71 -9.23 -0.43
N LEU A 25 14.55 -8.21 -0.23
CA LEU A 25 15.91 -8.18 -0.80
C LEU A 25 16.83 -9.27 -0.20
N ALA A 26 16.61 -9.64 1.05
CA ALA A 26 17.38 -10.72 1.69
C ALA A 26 17.01 -12.12 1.19
N ARG A 27 15.77 -12.31 0.72
CA ARG A 27 15.23 -13.65 0.37
C ARG A 27 15.02 -13.88 -1.10
N TYR A 28 14.90 -12.82 -1.92
CA TYR A 28 14.50 -12.90 -3.31
C TYR A 28 15.32 -11.96 -4.20
N LYS A 29 15.28 -12.21 -5.49
CA LYS A 29 15.91 -11.37 -6.52
C LYS A 29 14.84 -10.78 -7.44
N PRO A 30 14.10 -9.74 -6.99
CA PRO A 30 13.06 -9.12 -7.80
C PRO A 30 13.68 -8.43 -9.02
N LYS A 31 12.93 -8.38 -10.13
CA LYS A 31 13.29 -7.59 -11.31
C LYS A 31 13.25 -6.10 -11.01
N ARG A 32 12.19 -5.65 -10.34
CA ARG A 32 12.03 -4.28 -9.84
C ARG A 32 11.33 -4.30 -8.49
N LEU A 33 11.80 -3.48 -7.57
CA LEU A 33 11.11 -3.19 -6.31
C LEU A 33 10.87 -1.69 -6.24
N ILE A 34 9.60 -1.29 -6.38
CA ILE A 34 9.17 0.09 -6.54
C ILE A 34 8.59 0.57 -5.21
N ILE A 35 9.20 1.60 -4.65
CA ILE A 35 8.71 2.34 -3.49
C ILE A 35 7.90 3.53 -4.00
N TYR A 36 6.61 3.54 -3.70
CA TYR A 36 5.69 4.61 -4.10
C TYR A 36 5.19 5.35 -2.87
N SER A 37 5.52 6.62 -2.76
CA SER A 37 5.10 7.48 -1.65
C SER A 37 5.17 8.97 -2.00
N ARG A 38 4.51 9.81 -1.21
CA ARG A 38 4.44 11.26 -1.41
C ARG A 38 5.69 12.00 -0.91
N ASP A 39 6.34 11.45 0.12
CA ASP A 39 7.36 12.13 0.91
C ASP A 39 8.73 11.94 0.26
N GLU A 40 9.21 13.00 -0.37
CA GLU A 40 10.52 13.05 -1.03
C GLU A 40 11.67 12.79 -0.07
N LEU A 41 11.64 13.40 1.12
CA LEU A 41 12.71 13.25 2.11
C LEU A 41 12.83 11.81 2.59
N LYS A 42 11.70 11.18 2.93
CA LYS A 42 11.71 9.76 3.35
C LYS A 42 12.14 8.82 2.23
N GLN A 43 11.84 9.14 0.97
CA GLN A 43 12.36 8.37 -0.16
C GLN A 43 13.87 8.52 -0.28
N PHE A 44 14.39 9.73 -0.16
CA PHE A 44 15.82 9.98 -0.16
C PHE A 44 16.53 9.22 0.96
N GLU A 45 16.04 9.31 2.20
CA GLU A 45 16.59 8.57 3.34
C GLU A 45 16.56 7.04 3.11
N MET A 46 15.45 6.53 2.58
CA MET A 46 15.31 5.11 2.28
C MET A 46 16.28 4.65 1.19
N GLN A 47 16.52 5.49 0.18
CA GLN A 47 17.47 5.22 -0.90
C GLN A 47 18.92 5.10 -0.40
N GLN A 48 19.30 5.87 0.62
CA GLN A 48 20.61 5.71 1.24
C GLN A 48 20.80 4.33 1.87
N LYS A 49 19.71 3.75 2.38
CA LYS A 49 19.73 2.42 3.03
C LYS A 49 19.57 1.28 2.01
N PHE A 50 18.69 1.44 1.02
CA PHE A 50 18.36 0.41 0.03
C PHE A 50 18.65 0.92 -1.37
N HIS A 51 19.83 0.61 -1.89
CA HIS A 51 20.32 1.05 -3.19
C HIS A 51 20.62 -0.10 -4.16
N ALA A 52 20.00 -1.28 -3.93
CA ALA A 52 20.14 -2.41 -4.86
C ALA A 52 19.67 -2.02 -6.28
N PRO A 53 20.28 -2.57 -7.35
CA PRO A 53 19.97 -2.18 -8.74
C PRO A 53 18.52 -2.36 -9.16
N CYS A 54 17.76 -3.24 -8.47
CA CYS A 54 16.33 -3.44 -8.70
C CYS A 54 15.43 -2.37 -8.07
N MET A 55 15.96 -1.53 -7.17
CA MET A 55 15.17 -0.50 -6.49
C MET A 55 14.73 0.61 -7.44
N ARG A 56 13.50 1.07 -7.26
CA ARG A 56 12.94 2.25 -7.91
C ARG A 56 12.18 3.09 -6.89
N TYR A 57 12.36 4.39 -6.94
CA TYR A 57 11.74 5.35 -6.01
C TYR A 57 10.83 6.29 -6.80
N PHE A 58 9.53 6.07 -6.68
CA PHE A 58 8.52 6.85 -7.40
C PHE A 58 7.78 7.77 -6.43
N ILE A 59 7.98 9.07 -6.60
CA ILE A 59 7.16 10.07 -5.90
C ILE A 59 5.78 10.08 -6.53
N GLY A 60 4.75 9.95 -5.69
CA GLY A 60 3.37 10.00 -6.11
C GLY A 60 2.39 9.80 -4.94
N ASP A 61 1.17 10.26 -5.16
CA ASP A 61 0.05 10.14 -4.23
C ASP A 61 -0.94 9.08 -4.74
N VAL A 62 -1.46 8.23 -3.86
CA VAL A 62 -2.49 7.23 -4.23
C VAL A 62 -3.79 7.88 -4.69
N ARG A 63 -4.02 9.15 -4.33
CA ARG A 63 -5.15 9.95 -4.80
C ARG A 63 -5.03 10.39 -6.27
N ASP A 64 -3.83 10.34 -6.83
CA ASP A 64 -3.55 10.66 -8.23
C ASP A 64 -3.73 9.40 -9.09
N LYS A 65 -4.89 9.31 -9.73
CA LYS A 65 -5.28 8.19 -10.59
C LYS A 65 -4.31 7.96 -11.75
N GLU A 66 -3.93 9.02 -12.44
CA GLU A 66 -3.07 8.93 -13.62
C GLU A 66 -1.65 8.51 -13.24
N ARG A 67 -1.12 9.09 -12.16
CA ARG A 67 0.20 8.74 -11.64
C ARG A 67 0.22 7.28 -11.16
N MET A 68 -0.82 6.82 -10.49
CA MET A 68 -0.94 5.43 -10.03
C MET A 68 -0.97 4.46 -11.21
N HIS A 69 -1.79 4.73 -12.22
CA HIS A 69 -1.86 3.91 -13.43
C HIS A 69 -0.49 3.78 -14.11
N ARG A 70 0.21 4.91 -14.28
CA ARG A 70 1.53 4.94 -14.90
C ARG A 70 2.59 4.21 -14.06
N ALA A 71 2.54 4.34 -12.74
CA ALA A 71 3.48 3.67 -11.83
C ALA A 71 3.33 2.13 -11.84
N MET A 72 2.16 1.61 -12.16
CA MET A 72 1.88 0.18 -12.21
C MET A 72 2.24 -0.50 -13.54
N GLN A 73 2.74 0.21 -14.53
CA GLN A 73 3.12 -0.41 -15.80
C GLN A 73 4.19 -1.49 -15.63
N GLY A 74 3.84 -2.72 -16.04
CA GLY A 74 4.70 -3.90 -15.94
C GLY A 74 4.99 -4.34 -14.50
N VAL A 75 4.08 -4.06 -13.58
CA VAL A 75 4.11 -4.54 -12.18
C VAL A 75 3.34 -5.86 -12.09
N ASP A 76 3.94 -6.86 -11.44
CA ASP A 76 3.32 -8.16 -11.20
C ASP A 76 2.56 -8.18 -9.87
N PHE A 77 3.12 -7.59 -8.81
CA PHE A 77 2.54 -7.60 -7.46
C PHE A 77 2.47 -6.21 -6.85
N VAL A 78 1.38 -5.92 -6.15
CA VAL A 78 1.19 -4.67 -5.40
C VAL A 78 0.93 -4.98 -3.93
N ILE A 79 1.67 -4.29 -3.06
CA ILE A 79 1.39 -4.22 -1.62
C ILE A 79 0.88 -2.81 -1.33
N HIS A 80 -0.39 -2.69 -1.01
CA HIS A 80 -1.01 -1.40 -0.71
C HIS A 80 -0.95 -1.12 0.79
N ALA A 81 0.03 -0.31 1.21
CA ALA A 81 0.24 0.09 2.59
C ALA A 81 0.00 1.60 2.85
N ALA A 82 -0.27 2.37 1.80
CA ALA A 82 -0.58 3.79 1.94
C ALA A 82 -1.93 3.99 2.63
N ALA A 83 -1.93 4.72 3.73
CA ALA A 83 -3.14 5.10 4.45
C ALA A 83 -2.88 6.31 5.34
N MET A 84 -3.93 7.08 5.61
CA MET A 84 -4.00 8.01 6.72
C MET A 84 -4.51 7.23 7.94
N LYS A 85 -3.65 7.05 8.97
CA LYS A 85 -3.90 6.09 10.06
C LYS A 85 -3.97 6.71 11.46
N GLN A 86 -3.56 7.96 11.61
CA GLN A 86 -3.63 8.67 12.88
C GLN A 86 -5.08 9.08 13.17
N VAL A 87 -5.69 8.47 14.19
CA VAL A 87 -7.11 8.67 14.51
C VAL A 87 -7.45 10.15 14.72
N PRO A 88 -6.74 10.91 15.59
CA PRO A 88 -7.06 12.33 15.78
C PRO A 88 -6.94 13.16 14.50
N ALA A 89 -5.92 12.87 13.66
CA ALA A 89 -5.73 13.57 12.41
C ALA A 89 -6.82 13.22 11.38
N ALA A 90 -7.30 11.99 11.37
CA ALA A 90 -8.40 11.54 10.52
C ALA A 90 -9.73 12.22 10.91
N GLU A 91 -10.04 12.28 12.21
CA GLU A 91 -11.24 12.96 12.72
C GLU A 91 -11.20 14.47 12.42
N TYR A 92 -10.04 15.10 12.53
CA TYR A 92 -9.88 16.52 12.23
C TYR A 92 -9.91 16.84 10.73
N ASN A 93 -9.47 15.91 9.90
CA ASN A 93 -9.40 16.07 8.43
C ASN A 93 -10.17 14.94 7.72
N PRO A 94 -11.49 14.85 7.88
CA PRO A 94 -12.26 13.70 7.41
C PRO A 94 -12.20 13.50 5.89
N THR A 95 -12.28 14.57 5.13
CA THR A 95 -12.20 14.51 3.66
C THR A 95 -10.85 13.94 3.18
N GLU A 96 -9.74 14.34 3.81
CA GLU A 96 -8.42 13.84 3.45
C GLU A 96 -8.25 12.37 3.81
N CYS A 97 -8.86 11.93 4.92
CA CYS A 97 -8.89 10.53 5.31
C CYS A 97 -9.68 9.68 4.29
N ILE A 98 -10.87 10.14 3.90
CA ILE A 98 -11.71 9.48 2.89
C ILE A 98 -10.96 9.38 1.55
N ARG A 99 -10.45 10.51 1.05
CA ARG A 99 -9.72 10.55 -0.23
C ARG A 99 -8.50 9.63 -0.24
N THR A 100 -7.75 9.59 0.87
CA THR A 100 -6.55 8.74 0.93
C THR A 100 -6.92 7.27 1.05
N ASN A 101 -7.84 6.93 1.96
CA ASN A 101 -8.11 5.54 2.32
C ASN A 101 -9.15 4.86 1.42
N ILE A 102 -10.09 5.63 0.85
CA ILE A 102 -11.15 5.10 -0.02
C ILE A 102 -10.84 5.38 -1.48
N ASP A 103 -10.74 6.65 -1.91
CA ASP A 103 -10.47 6.98 -3.31
C ASP A 103 -9.09 6.45 -3.73
N GLY A 104 -8.10 6.53 -2.83
CA GLY A 104 -6.78 5.94 -3.04
C GLY A 104 -6.82 4.43 -3.24
N ALA A 105 -7.65 3.71 -2.49
CA ALA A 105 -7.86 2.27 -2.67
C ALA A 105 -8.50 1.97 -4.03
N GLU A 106 -9.52 2.72 -4.43
CA GLU A 106 -10.17 2.58 -5.72
C GLU A 106 -9.19 2.83 -6.88
N ASN A 107 -8.36 3.87 -6.78
CA ASN A 107 -7.32 4.15 -7.79
C ASN A 107 -6.32 3.01 -7.91
N VAL A 108 -5.90 2.41 -6.78
CA VAL A 108 -5.01 1.23 -6.78
C VAL A 108 -5.67 0.04 -7.46
N ILE A 109 -6.95 -0.23 -7.17
CA ILE A 109 -7.72 -1.32 -7.78
C ILE A 109 -7.81 -1.13 -9.29
N ASN A 110 -8.27 0.04 -9.75
CA ASN A 110 -8.43 0.34 -11.15
C ASN A 110 -7.11 0.26 -11.92
N ALA A 111 -6.04 0.87 -11.37
CA ALA A 111 -4.71 0.81 -11.98
C ALA A 111 -4.17 -0.63 -12.06
N ALA A 112 -4.44 -1.46 -11.04
CA ALA A 112 -4.01 -2.85 -11.04
C ALA A 112 -4.75 -3.69 -12.09
N ILE A 113 -6.05 -3.50 -12.25
CA ILE A 113 -6.85 -4.18 -13.28
C ILE A 113 -6.37 -3.77 -14.67
N ASP A 114 -6.25 -2.48 -14.93
CA ASP A 114 -5.86 -1.93 -16.23
C ASP A 114 -4.44 -2.34 -16.67
N ASN A 115 -3.54 -2.60 -15.70
CA ASN A 115 -2.17 -3.05 -15.95
C ASN A 115 -1.95 -4.56 -15.80
N ASN A 116 -3.02 -5.36 -15.64
CA ASN A 116 -2.96 -6.81 -15.48
C ASN A 116 -2.05 -7.28 -14.33
N VAL A 117 -2.06 -6.55 -13.21
CA VAL A 117 -1.33 -6.94 -12.01
C VAL A 117 -1.83 -8.29 -11.50
N GLU A 118 -0.94 -9.25 -11.24
CA GLU A 118 -1.32 -10.61 -10.85
C GLU A 118 -1.99 -10.64 -9.47
N LYS A 119 -1.40 -9.95 -8.49
CA LYS A 119 -1.92 -9.92 -7.10
C LYS A 119 -1.76 -8.57 -6.46
N VAL A 120 -2.79 -8.17 -5.75
CA VAL A 120 -2.80 -7.00 -4.88
C VAL A 120 -3.12 -7.44 -3.46
N ILE A 121 -2.27 -7.09 -2.51
CA ILE A 121 -2.50 -7.29 -1.08
C ILE A 121 -2.65 -5.93 -0.43
N ALA A 122 -3.83 -5.64 0.11
CA ALA A 122 -4.10 -4.42 0.85
C ALA A 122 -3.90 -4.66 2.34
N LEU A 123 -3.11 -3.80 2.98
CA LEU A 123 -2.93 -3.82 4.42
C LEU A 123 -4.09 -3.09 5.10
N SER A 124 -4.67 -3.74 6.09
CA SER A 124 -5.77 -3.22 6.88
C SER A 124 -5.50 -3.33 8.38
N THR A 125 -6.50 -3.16 9.19
CA THR A 125 -6.41 -3.06 10.65
C THR A 125 -7.56 -3.82 11.31
N ASP A 126 -7.33 -4.28 12.53
CA ASP A 126 -8.37 -4.79 13.44
C ASP A 126 -9.51 -3.77 13.68
N LYS A 127 -9.19 -2.47 13.64
CA LYS A 127 -10.15 -1.36 13.81
C LYS A 127 -11.21 -1.29 12.70
N ALA A 128 -10.99 -1.98 11.58
CA ALA A 128 -11.97 -2.13 10.51
C ALA A 128 -13.05 -3.18 10.81
N ALA A 129 -12.87 -4.04 11.81
CA ALA A 129 -13.82 -5.10 12.12
C ALA A 129 -15.11 -4.57 12.76
N ASN A 130 -14.98 -3.60 13.67
CA ASN A 130 -16.09 -2.91 14.32
C ASN A 130 -15.70 -1.44 14.52
N PRO A 131 -15.80 -0.60 13.48
CA PRO A 131 -15.23 0.74 13.49
C PRO A 131 -15.98 1.66 14.46
N VAL A 132 -15.22 2.24 15.39
CA VAL A 132 -15.71 3.27 16.33
C VAL A 132 -15.16 4.67 16.02
N ASN A 133 -14.38 4.80 14.95
CA ASN A 133 -13.80 6.05 14.48
C ASN A 133 -13.70 6.07 12.94
N LEU A 134 -13.45 7.26 12.39
CA LEU A 134 -13.38 7.46 10.94
C LEU A 134 -12.28 6.63 10.29
N TYR A 135 -11.11 6.52 10.92
CA TYR A 135 -10.03 5.68 10.38
C TYR A 135 -10.50 4.23 10.17
N GLY A 136 -11.08 3.62 11.20
CA GLY A 136 -11.63 2.27 11.10
C GLY A 136 -12.72 2.14 10.04
N ALA A 137 -13.65 3.12 9.98
CA ALA A 137 -14.72 3.14 8.99
C ALA A 137 -14.19 3.23 7.55
N THR A 138 -13.20 4.10 7.29
CA THR A 138 -12.57 4.21 5.96
C THR A 138 -11.80 2.95 5.58
N LYS A 139 -11.15 2.29 6.55
CA LYS A 139 -10.46 1.02 6.30
C LYS A 139 -11.44 -0.12 6.03
N LEU A 140 -12.60 -0.16 6.70
CA LEU A 140 -13.66 -1.12 6.38
C LEU A 140 -14.19 -0.90 4.96
N ALA A 141 -14.45 0.34 4.54
CA ALA A 141 -14.87 0.66 3.18
C ALA A 141 -13.81 0.21 2.16
N SER A 142 -12.54 0.53 2.40
CA SER A 142 -11.41 0.08 1.57
C SER A 142 -11.33 -1.44 1.46
N ASP A 143 -11.48 -2.17 2.58
CA ASP A 143 -11.48 -3.64 2.58
C ASP A 143 -12.58 -4.20 1.68
N LYS A 144 -13.78 -3.62 1.74
CA LYS A 144 -14.91 -4.02 0.89
C LYS A 144 -14.64 -3.77 -0.59
N LEU A 145 -14.01 -2.65 -0.95
CA LEU A 145 -13.61 -2.35 -2.32
C LEU A 145 -12.62 -3.39 -2.85
N PHE A 146 -11.56 -3.72 -2.11
CA PHE A 146 -10.59 -4.73 -2.53
C PHE A 146 -11.20 -6.12 -2.68
N VAL A 147 -12.05 -6.55 -1.75
CA VAL A 147 -12.72 -7.85 -1.85
C VAL A 147 -13.68 -7.88 -3.04
N ALA A 148 -14.47 -6.82 -3.23
CA ALA A 148 -15.42 -6.71 -4.34
C ALA A 148 -14.72 -6.64 -5.71
N ALA A 149 -13.48 -6.15 -5.79
CA ALA A 149 -12.71 -6.09 -7.03
C ALA A 149 -12.54 -7.47 -7.67
N ASN A 150 -12.51 -8.55 -6.90
CA ASN A 150 -12.47 -9.92 -7.43
C ASN A 150 -13.72 -10.27 -8.28
N ASN A 151 -14.88 -9.65 -7.97
CA ASN A 151 -16.09 -9.84 -8.77
C ASN A 151 -16.02 -9.06 -10.09
N ILE A 152 -15.35 -7.89 -10.08
CA ILE A 152 -15.17 -7.05 -11.27
C ILE A 152 -14.28 -7.76 -12.30
N VAL A 153 -13.16 -8.34 -11.86
CA VAL A 153 -12.24 -9.03 -12.77
C VAL A 153 -12.71 -10.41 -13.20
N GLY A 154 -13.63 -11.03 -12.45
CA GLY A 154 -14.17 -12.35 -12.77
C GLY A 154 -13.05 -13.40 -12.96
N ALA A 155 -12.97 -13.98 -14.18
CA ALA A 155 -11.92 -14.93 -14.57
C ALA A 155 -10.60 -14.26 -14.98
N GLY A 156 -10.48 -12.93 -14.89
CA GLY A 156 -9.26 -12.18 -15.21
C GLY A 156 -8.07 -12.57 -14.34
N ALA A 157 -6.89 -12.07 -14.71
CA ALA A 157 -5.62 -12.45 -14.07
C ALA A 157 -5.45 -11.90 -12.65
N SER A 158 -6.01 -10.71 -12.36
CA SER A 158 -5.82 -10.02 -11.09
C SER A 158 -6.52 -10.70 -9.93
N ARG A 159 -5.88 -10.74 -8.76
CA ARG A 159 -6.47 -11.22 -7.50
C ARG A 159 -6.21 -10.22 -6.40
N PHE A 160 -7.24 -9.92 -5.64
CA PHE A 160 -7.22 -8.95 -4.55
C PHE A 160 -7.44 -9.63 -3.21
N SER A 161 -6.60 -9.29 -2.24
CA SER A 161 -6.69 -9.81 -0.88
C SER A 161 -6.46 -8.71 0.13
N VAL A 162 -7.06 -8.85 1.32
CA VAL A 162 -6.90 -7.93 2.44
C VAL A 162 -6.27 -8.68 3.61
N VAL A 163 -5.29 -8.06 4.26
CA VAL A 163 -4.69 -8.56 5.50
C VAL A 163 -4.99 -7.59 6.62
N ARG A 164 -5.77 -8.01 7.60
CA ARG A 164 -6.01 -7.26 8.84
C ARG A 164 -5.04 -7.70 9.92
N TYR A 165 -4.47 -6.74 10.62
CA TYR A 165 -3.60 -6.98 11.77
C TYR A 165 -3.82 -5.92 12.85
N GLY A 166 -3.46 -6.24 14.09
CA GLY A 166 -3.54 -5.33 15.21
C GLY A 166 -2.39 -4.34 15.26
N ASN A 167 -2.14 -3.78 16.45
CA ASN A 167 -1.03 -2.86 16.65
C ASN A 167 0.31 -3.58 16.48
N VAL A 168 1.21 -2.95 15.72
CA VAL A 168 2.56 -3.48 15.49
C VAL A 168 3.53 -2.80 16.45
N VAL A 169 4.13 -3.58 17.32
CA VAL A 169 5.14 -3.11 18.28
C VAL A 169 6.30 -2.44 17.53
N GLY A 170 6.72 -1.27 18.00
CA GLY A 170 7.82 -0.50 17.41
C GLY A 170 7.50 0.19 16.10
N SER A 171 6.24 0.17 15.61
CA SER A 171 5.85 1.00 14.47
C SER A 171 5.47 2.40 14.92
N ARG A 172 5.82 3.41 14.10
CA ARG A 172 5.48 4.82 14.40
C ARG A 172 3.97 4.98 14.58
N GLY A 173 3.55 5.50 15.76
CA GLY A 173 2.15 5.69 16.13
C GLY A 173 1.42 4.43 16.59
N SER A 174 2.14 3.35 16.89
CA SER A 174 1.67 2.19 17.65
C SER A 174 2.19 2.24 19.09
N VAL A 175 1.72 1.31 19.92
CA VAL A 175 2.08 1.21 21.35
C VAL A 175 3.59 1.34 21.52
N GLU A 176 4.02 2.38 22.24
CA GLU A 176 5.38 2.46 22.80
C GLU A 176 5.47 1.49 23.96
N ILE A 177 6.45 0.61 23.93
CA ILE A 177 6.80 -0.19 25.09
C ILE A 177 7.62 0.77 25.97
N GLY A 178 7.01 1.26 27.06
CA GLY A 178 7.69 1.97 28.13
C GLY A 178 8.65 1.06 28.88
#